data_39b039c7b529e5f3c39565bbf319f2b4
#
_entry.id   39b039c7b529e5f3c39565bbf319f2b4
#
_cell.length_a   1.000
_cell.length_b   1.000
_cell.length_c   1.000
_cell.angle_alpha   90.00
_cell.angle_beta   90.00
_cell.angle_gamma   90.00
#
_symmetry.space_group_name_H-M   'P 1'
#
loop_
_entity.id
_entity.type
_entity.pdbx_description
1 polymer ?
#
loop_
_entity_poly.entity_id
_entity_poly.type
_entity_poly.pdbx_seq_one_letter_code
_entity_poly.pdbx_strand_id
1 'polypeptide(L)'
;MQENTANTWVTDRRRDIADGVWAKCPECNELIYNGELGRNLRICKRCNYYFPMDPSTRILFITDKGSFVNYRDIFSDEDKSIIMGGEAKISEYLVVIIVLNLNVSLITDNFSLTEKIVNTINKAVKRKLPLLAIYTIGKERHFINFPAQLLSVTTAINKLNKEKLGYISLLSQTSAESHFPAFAYSADIVIAESNLPGTSHTGSRIGRRDAERAVQAMFQSGIVDMIVTREDLKSKLTDILKFFY
;
A
#
# COMPACT_ATOMS: atom_id res chain seq x y z
N MET A 1 40.11 -16.41 -56.09
CA MET A 1 38.91 -15.57 -56.00
C MET A 1 38.73 -15.24 -54.54
N GLN A 2 38.92 -14.00 -54.24
CA GLN A 2 38.90 -13.46 -52.84
C GLN A 2 37.49 -13.01 -52.54
N GLU A 3 36.95 -13.46 -51.41
CA GLU A 3 35.77 -12.83 -50.83
C GLU A 3 36.14 -12.16 -49.54
N ASN A 4 35.91 -10.89 -49.53
CA ASN A 4 36.11 -9.93 -48.47
C ASN A 4 34.89 -9.95 -47.57
N THR A 5 34.98 -10.42 -46.35
CA THR A 5 33.95 -10.24 -45.32
C THR A 5 34.42 -9.19 -44.34
N ALA A 6 33.90 -7.99 -44.51
CA ALA A 6 34.03 -6.91 -43.54
C ALA A 6 33.23 -7.24 -42.26
N ASN A 7 33.96 -7.48 -41.20
CA ASN A 7 33.42 -7.78 -39.88
C ASN A 7 33.18 -6.46 -39.13
N THR A 8 31.97 -5.96 -39.20
CA THR A 8 31.52 -4.79 -38.43
C THR A 8 31.22 -5.23 -37.00
N TRP A 9 32.16 -5.07 -36.10
CA TRP A 9 31.96 -5.16 -34.67
C TRP A 9 31.22 -3.92 -34.17
N VAL A 10 29.91 -3.95 -34.22
CA VAL A 10 29.07 -3.04 -33.37
C VAL A 10 29.09 -3.60 -31.96
N THR A 11 30.02 -3.12 -31.17
CA THR A 11 29.99 -3.35 -29.73
C THR A 11 28.84 -2.57 -29.15
N ASP A 12 27.69 -3.21 -29.02
CA ASP A 12 26.59 -2.76 -28.17
C ASP A 12 27.10 -2.74 -26.73
N ARG A 13 27.65 -1.61 -26.31
CA ARG A 13 27.98 -1.37 -24.91
C ARG A 13 26.67 -1.16 -24.14
N ARG A 14 25.90 -2.23 -23.91
CA ARG A 14 24.97 -2.28 -22.83
C ARG A 14 25.81 -2.19 -21.56
N ARG A 15 25.81 -1.02 -20.96
CA ARG A 15 26.33 -0.87 -19.59
C ARG A 15 25.51 -1.83 -18.74
N ASP A 16 26.15 -2.83 -18.16
CA ASP A 16 25.56 -3.67 -17.13
C ASP A 16 25.18 -2.76 -15.97
N ILE A 17 23.92 -2.33 -15.98
CA ILE A 17 23.33 -1.57 -14.88
C ILE A 17 23.10 -2.62 -13.80
N ALA A 18 23.82 -2.51 -12.69
CA ALA A 18 23.67 -3.42 -11.57
C ALA A 18 22.20 -3.54 -11.20
N ASP A 19 21.67 -4.76 -11.22
CA ASP A 19 20.27 -5.03 -10.90
C ASP A 19 19.93 -4.43 -9.54
N GLY A 20 18.86 -3.64 -9.47
CA GLY A 20 18.39 -3.01 -8.24
C GLY A 20 18.85 -1.58 -7.99
N VAL A 21 19.78 -1.02 -8.77
CA VAL A 21 20.26 0.38 -8.60
C VAL A 21 19.35 1.38 -9.30
N TRP A 22 18.76 1.01 -10.44
CA TRP A 22 17.90 1.85 -11.26
C TRP A 22 16.52 1.23 -11.44
N ALA A 23 15.50 2.08 -11.43
CA ALA A 23 14.14 1.72 -11.77
C ALA A 23 13.72 2.43 -13.07
N LYS A 24 13.12 1.70 -13.99
CA LYS A 24 12.49 2.27 -15.17
C LYS A 24 11.06 2.63 -14.85
N CYS A 25 10.69 3.90 -15.03
CA CYS A 25 9.31 4.32 -14.85
C CYS A 25 8.41 3.63 -15.88
N PRO A 26 7.40 2.92 -15.43
CA PRO A 26 6.53 2.20 -16.33
C PRO A 26 5.57 3.09 -17.15
N GLU A 27 5.38 4.33 -16.75
CA GLU A 27 4.50 5.28 -17.43
C GLU A 27 5.25 6.11 -18.48
N CYS A 28 6.39 6.70 -18.11
CA CYS A 28 7.15 7.59 -19.02
C CYS A 28 8.49 7.03 -19.49
N ASN A 29 8.83 5.80 -19.14
CA ASN A 29 10.07 5.09 -19.45
C ASN A 29 11.37 5.76 -18.95
N GLU A 30 11.27 6.76 -18.08
CA GLU A 30 12.43 7.41 -17.44
C GLU A 30 13.18 6.41 -16.57
N LEU A 31 14.53 6.46 -16.64
CA LEU A 31 15.40 5.72 -15.75
C LEU A 31 15.69 6.57 -14.51
N ILE A 32 15.32 6.06 -13.35
CA ILE A 32 15.41 6.76 -12.08
C ILE A 32 16.31 5.98 -11.14
N TYR A 33 17.25 6.65 -10.49
CA TYR A 33 18.06 6.05 -9.44
C TYR A 33 17.21 5.70 -8.22
N ASN A 34 17.29 4.45 -7.73
CA ASN A 34 16.45 3.98 -6.63
C ASN A 34 16.60 4.80 -5.34
N GLY A 35 17.81 5.31 -5.06
CA GLY A 35 18.03 6.19 -3.90
C GLY A 35 17.34 7.55 -4.04
N GLU A 36 17.19 8.06 -5.27
CA GLU A 36 16.43 9.29 -5.55
C GLU A 36 14.93 9.01 -5.46
N LEU A 37 14.49 7.89 -6.02
CA LEU A 37 13.10 7.45 -5.93
C LEU A 37 12.64 7.27 -4.47
N GLY A 38 13.50 6.70 -3.61
CA GLY A 38 13.25 6.57 -2.18
C GLY A 38 13.10 7.92 -1.49
N ARG A 39 13.97 8.90 -1.79
CA ARG A 39 13.86 10.26 -1.23
C ARG A 39 12.64 11.04 -1.71
N ASN A 40 12.12 10.71 -2.88
CA ASN A 40 10.94 11.32 -3.48
C ASN A 40 9.65 10.49 -3.25
N LEU A 41 9.49 9.89 -2.08
CA LEU A 41 8.30 9.11 -1.70
C LEU A 41 7.91 8.04 -2.74
N ARG A 42 8.89 7.51 -3.47
CA ARG A 42 8.70 6.60 -4.60
C ARG A 42 7.77 7.15 -5.70
N ILE A 43 7.89 8.44 -5.98
CA ILE A 43 7.16 9.16 -7.02
C ILE A 43 8.10 9.49 -8.17
N CYS A 44 7.69 9.24 -9.41
CA CYS A 44 8.43 9.65 -10.59
C CYS A 44 8.38 11.17 -10.74
N LYS A 45 9.55 11.83 -10.75
CA LYS A 45 9.63 13.29 -10.90
C LYS A 45 9.15 13.80 -12.26
N ARG A 46 9.17 12.94 -13.29
CA ARG A 46 8.80 13.35 -14.65
C ARG A 46 7.29 13.29 -14.90
N CYS A 47 6.63 12.23 -14.43
CA CYS A 47 5.23 12.00 -14.74
C CYS A 47 4.34 11.80 -13.50
N ASN A 48 4.90 11.93 -12.31
CA ASN A 48 4.23 11.72 -11.01
C ASN A 48 3.62 10.31 -10.84
N TYR A 49 4.16 9.30 -11.54
CA TYR A 49 3.75 7.92 -11.33
C TYR A 49 4.16 7.46 -9.91
N TYR A 50 3.22 6.86 -9.18
CA TYR A 50 3.45 6.30 -7.84
C TYR A 50 3.95 4.86 -7.96
N PHE A 51 5.24 4.65 -7.68
CA PHE A 51 5.79 3.30 -7.63
C PHE A 51 5.24 2.53 -6.42
N PRO A 52 5.14 1.19 -6.54
CA PRO A 52 4.79 0.33 -5.41
C PRO A 52 5.73 0.55 -4.22
N MET A 53 5.18 0.38 -3.02
CA MET A 53 5.92 0.37 -1.76
C MET A 53 5.66 -0.93 -1.05
N ASP A 54 6.71 -1.52 -0.51
CA ASP A 54 6.60 -2.59 0.48
C ASP A 54 6.09 -2.03 1.82
N PRO A 55 5.57 -2.90 2.71
CA PRO A 55 5.01 -2.47 3.99
C PRO A 55 5.99 -1.67 4.86
N SER A 56 7.25 -2.07 4.89
CA SER A 56 8.26 -1.39 5.71
C SER A 56 8.54 0.03 5.23
N THR A 57 8.69 0.20 3.92
CA THR A 57 8.86 1.53 3.30
C THR A 57 7.63 2.41 3.53
N ARG A 58 6.43 1.84 3.43
CA ARG A 58 5.17 2.57 3.68
C ARG A 58 5.11 3.10 5.11
N ILE A 59 5.44 2.27 6.09
CA ILE A 59 5.47 2.65 7.50
C ILE A 59 6.47 3.80 7.72
N LEU A 60 7.69 3.67 7.18
CA LEU A 60 8.74 4.69 7.33
C LEU A 60 8.32 6.08 6.81
N PHE A 61 7.50 6.14 5.76
CA PHE A 61 7.10 7.43 5.18
C PHE A 61 6.00 8.15 5.96
N ILE A 62 5.11 7.41 6.63
CA ILE A 62 3.98 8.03 7.33
C ILE A 62 4.22 8.21 8.82
N THR A 63 5.14 7.44 9.44
CA THR A 63 5.40 7.51 10.88
C THR A 63 6.52 8.47 11.23
N ASP A 64 6.63 8.80 12.50
CA ASP A 64 7.76 9.53 13.02
C ASP A 64 8.98 8.62 13.10
N LYS A 65 10.14 9.18 12.79
CA LYS A 65 11.39 8.42 12.69
C LYS A 65 11.66 7.64 13.97
N GLY A 66 11.82 6.32 13.83
CA GLY A 66 12.16 5.42 14.94
C GLY A 66 11.00 5.15 15.91
N SER A 67 9.78 5.62 15.62
CA SER A 67 8.63 5.40 16.52
C SER A 67 7.94 4.07 16.32
N PHE A 68 8.14 3.38 15.20
CA PHE A 68 7.46 2.13 14.89
C PHE A 68 8.02 0.96 15.71
N VAL A 69 7.12 0.29 16.43
CA VAL A 69 7.39 -0.93 17.21
C VAL A 69 6.57 -2.08 16.64
N ASN A 70 7.24 -3.00 15.96
CA ASN A 70 6.59 -4.17 15.35
C ASN A 70 6.03 -5.13 16.42
N TYR A 71 4.85 -5.68 16.20
CA TYR A 71 4.25 -6.75 17.00
C TYR A 71 4.84 -8.11 16.62
N ARG A 72 6.05 -8.41 17.16
CA ARG A 72 6.79 -9.65 16.87
C ARG A 72 6.09 -10.92 17.36
N ASP A 73 5.11 -10.79 18.22
CA ASP A 73 4.25 -11.88 18.68
C ASP A 73 3.14 -12.23 17.67
N ILE A 74 2.94 -11.38 16.65
CA ILE A 74 1.95 -11.57 15.59
C ILE A 74 2.63 -11.80 14.24
N PHE A 75 3.72 -11.04 13.96
CA PHE A 75 4.37 -10.99 12.65
C PHE A 75 5.79 -11.56 12.70
N SER A 76 6.06 -12.53 11.83
CA SER A 76 7.39 -13.09 11.58
C SER A 76 8.18 -12.27 10.55
N ASP A 77 9.46 -12.62 10.36
CA ASP A 77 10.27 -12.00 9.32
C ASP A 77 9.81 -12.38 7.90
N GLU A 78 9.18 -13.53 7.73
CA GLU A 78 8.62 -14.01 6.46
C GLU A 78 7.39 -13.18 6.02
N ASP A 79 6.67 -12.60 6.96
CA ASP A 79 5.48 -11.80 6.69
C ASP A 79 5.79 -10.43 6.09
N LYS A 80 7.00 -9.91 6.25
CA LYS A 80 7.37 -8.51 5.97
C LYS A 80 7.02 -8.01 4.57
N SER A 81 6.99 -8.89 3.57
CA SER A 81 6.61 -8.54 2.21
C SER A 81 5.10 -8.48 1.99
N ILE A 82 4.32 -9.16 2.84
CA ILE A 82 2.87 -9.36 2.72
C ILE A 82 2.12 -8.47 3.72
N ILE A 83 2.50 -8.57 5.00
CA ILE A 83 1.81 -7.88 6.08
C ILE A 83 2.80 -7.45 7.16
N MET A 84 2.60 -6.25 7.68
CA MET A 84 3.31 -5.75 8.86
C MET A 84 2.36 -4.99 9.75
N GLY A 85 2.57 -5.07 11.06
CA GLY A 85 1.77 -4.29 11.99
C GLY A 85 2.48 -4.02 13.31
N GLY A 86 2.07 -2.95 13.97
CA GLY A 86 2.69 -2.50 15.22
C GLY A 86 2.10 -1.18 15.71
N GLU A 87 2.75 -0.61 16.71
CA GLU A 87 2.46 0.73 17.20
C GLU A 87 3.44 1.73 16.60
N ALA A 88 2.98 2.93 16.30
CA ALA A 88 3.83 4.03 15.86
C ALA A 88 3.26 5.38 16.28
N LYS A 89 4.07 6.44 16.12
CA LYS A 89 3.60 7.82 16.20
C LYS A 89 3.49 8.43 14.81
N ILE A 90 2.45 9.22 14.60
CA ILE A 90 2.28 10.09 13.46
C ILE A 90 2.10 11.51 14.03
N SER A 91 3.12 12.37 13.88
CA SER A 91 3.18 13.70 14.50
C SER A 91 2.78 13.66 15.99
N GLU A 92 3.42 12.78 16.75
CA GLU A 92 3.23 12.52 18.19
C GLU A 92 1.96 11.74 18.59
N TYR A 93 0.97 11.56 17.71
CA TYR A 93 -0.21 10.75 18.00
C TYR A 93 0.11 9.26 17.88
N LEU A 94 -0.13 8.49 18.93
CA LEU A 94 0.05 7.04 18.90
C LEU A 94 -1.06 6.39 18.06
N VAL A 95 -0.72 5.41 17.27
CA VAL A 95 -1.67 4.68 16.43
C VAL A 95 -1.21 3.24 16.26
N VAL A 96 -2.14 2.30 16.23
CA VAL A 96 -1.84 0.95 15.75
C VAL A 96 -1.93 0.96 14.23
N ILE A 97 -0.87 0.51 13.57
CA ILE A 97 -0.78 0.46 12.11
C ILE A 97 -0.75 -1.00 11.67
N ILE A 98 -1.50 -1.30 10.62
CA ILE A 98 -1.36 -2.54 9.86
C ILE A 98 -1.25 -2.20 8.38
N VAL A 99 -0.27 -2.77 7.70
CA VAL A 99 -0.05 -2.60 6.25
C VAL A 99 -0.19 -3.96 5.58
N LEU A 100 -1.14 -4.06 4.67
CA LEU A 100 -1.39 -5.26 3.89
C LEU A 100 -0.94 -5.03 2.44
N ASN A 101 0.05 -5.78 2.01
CA ASN A 101 0.53 -5.79 0.62
C ASN A 101 -0.03 -7.01 -0.09
N LEU A 102 -1.15 -6.82 -0.75
CA LEU A 102 -1.89 -7.90 -1.40
C LEU A 102 -1.47 -8.08 -2.88
N ASN A 103 -0.36 -7.45 -3.27
CA ASN A 103 0.28 -7.63 -4.57
C ASN A 103 1.10 -8.94 -4.69
N VAL A 104 1.26 -9.65 -3.60
CA VAL A 104 2.14 -10.82 -3.55
C VAL A 104 1.34 -12.06 -3.94
N SER A 105 1.75 -12.71 -5.03
CA SER A 105 1.15 -13.95 -5.56
C SER A 105 1.23 -15.16 -4.61
N LEU A 106 1.84 -15.00 -3.46
CA LEU A 106 2.21 -16.07 -2.54
C LEU A 106 1.31 -16.17 -1.29
N ILE A 107 0.14 -15.54 -1.29
CA ILE A 107 -0.79 -15.71 -0.16
C ILE A 107 -1.44 -17.09 -0.27
N THR A 108 -0.74 -18.11 0.15
CA THR A 108 -1.22 -19.50 0.17
C THR A 108 -2.08 -19.80 1.39
N ASP A 109 -1.94 -19.03 2.47
CA ASP A 109 -2.68 -19.19 3.72
C ASP A 109 -3.46 -17.96 4.12
N ASN A 110 -4.68 -17.86 3.61
CA ASN A 110 -5.62 -16.79 3.96
C ASN A 110 -6.08 -16.86 5.42
N PHE A 111 -5.98 -18.00 6.08
CA PHE A 111 -6.41 -18.15 7.47
C PHE A 111 -5.43 -17.48 8.42
N SER A 112 -4.14 -17.75 8.27
CA SER A 112 -3.08 -17.10 9.04
C SER A 112 -3.10 -15.58 8.86
N LEU A 113 -3.31 -15.09 7.62
CA LEU A 113 -3.44 -13.66 7.35
C LEU A 113 -4.62 -13.03 8.10
N THR A 114 -5.78 -13.71 8.09
CA THR A 114 -6.96 -13.25 8.82
C THR A 114 -6.71 -13.17 10.33
N GLU A 115 -6.06 -14.18 10.89
CA GLU A 115 -5.71 -14.24 12.30
C GLU A 115 -4.79 -13.07 12.69
N LYS A 116 -3.79 -12.76 11.87
CA LYS A 116 -2.88 -11.62 12.09
C LYS A 116 -3.61 -10.27 12.07
N ILE A 117 -4.56 -10.11 11.14
CA ILE A 117 -5.41 -8.91 11.09
C ILE A 117 -6.24 -8.79 12.38
N VAL A 118 -6.95 -9.86 12.77
CA VAL A 118 -7.80 -9.89 13.96
C VAL A 118 -6.97 -9.62 15.22
N ASN A 119 -5.80 -10.25 15.36
CA ASN A 119 -4.91 -10.05 16.49
C ASN A 119 -4.40 -8.60 16.57
N THR A 120 -4.09 -7.97 15.43
CA THR A 120 -3.68 -6.56 15.40
C THR A 120 -4.83 -5.64 15.83
N ILE A 121 -6.04 -5.88 15.36
CA ILE A 121 -7.24 -5.13 15.80
C ILE A 121 -7.46 -5.31 17.31
N ASN A 122 -7.37 -6.53 17.81
CA ASN A 122 -7.50 -6.78 19.25
C ASN A 122 -6.39 -6.08 20.08
N LYS A 123 -5.17 -5.93 19.53
CA LYS A 123 -4.13 -5.11 20.17
C LYS A 123 -4.53 -3.64 20.23
N ALA A 124 -5.10 -3.06 19.15
CA ALA A 124 -5.60 -1.68 19.15
C ALA A 124 -6.67 -1.48 20.24
N VAL A 125 -7.63 -2.39 20.33
CA VAL A 125 -8.66 -2.39 21.40
C VAL A 125 -8.02 -2.44 22.79
N LYS A 126 -7.10 -3.38 23.02
CA LYS A 126 -6.42 -3.54 24.32
C LYS A 126 -5.61 -2.31 24.72
N ARG A 127 -4.95 -1.68 23.74
CA ARG A 127 -4.12 -0.48 23.94
C ARG A 127 -4.94 0.81 24.00
N LYS A 128 -6.23 0.74 23.63
CA LYS A 128 -7.12 1.91 23.48
C LYS A 128 -6.56 2.94 22.51
N LEU A 129 -6.08 2.48 21.38
CA LEU A 129 -5.50 3.30 20.33
C LEU A 129 -6.33 3.20 19.06
N PRO A 130 -6.38 4.27 18.23
CA PRO A 130 -6.98 4.19 16.91
C PRO A 130 -6.21 3.21 16.01
N LEU A 131 -6.88 2.66 15.02
CA LEU A 131 -6.32 1.75 14.01
C LEU A 131 -6.18 2.47 12.67
N LEU A 132 -4.99 2.42 12.08
CA LEU A 132 -4.74 2.78 10.69
C LEU A 132 -4.44 1.50 9.89
N ALA A 133 -5.34 1.10 9.00
CA ALA A 133 -5.11 0.00 8.10
C ALA A 133 -4.79 0.52 6.69
N ILE A 134 -3.68 0.08 6.13
CA ILE A 134 -3.21 0.47 4.80
C ILE A 134 -3.29 -0.73 3.88
N TYR A 135 -4.03 -0.57 2.81
CA TYR A 135 -4.27 -1.62 1.83
C TYR A 135 -3.57 -1.30 0.52
N THR A 136 -2.67 -2.18 0.11
CA THR A 136 -2.03 -2.13 -1.21
C THR A 136 -2.50 -3.34 -2.00
N ILE A 137 -3.24 -3.14 -3.07
CA ILE A 137 -3.83 -4.22 -3.88
C ILE A 137 -3.20 -4.25 -5.26
N GLY A 138 -2.82 -5.47 -5.69
CA GLY A 138 -2.29 -5.76 -7.00
C GLY A 138 -3.23 -6.57 -7.88
N LYS A 139 -2.63 -7.24 -8.87
CA LYS A 139 -3.30 -7.91 -9.97
C LYS A 139 -4.12 -9.14 -9.58
N GLU A 140 -3.91 -9.73 -8.42
CA GLU A 140 -4.47 -11.05 -8.10
C GLU A 140 -5.67 -10.95 -7.17
N ARG A 141 -6.72 -11.72 -7.55
CA ARG A 141 -8.04 -11.74 -6.89
C ARG A 141 -8.10 -12.61 -5.62
N HIS A 142 -6.96 -13.01 -5.07
CA HIS A 142 -6.94 -13.92 -3.92
C HIS A 142 -7.12 -13.14 -2.63
N PHE A 143 -8.37 -13.00 -2.23
CA PHE A 143 -8.69 -12.25 -1.03
C PHE A 143 -9.48 -13.06 -0.02
N ILE A 144 -9.40 -12.56 1.22
CA ILE A 144 -10.25 -12.90 2.35
C ILE A 144 -11.73 -12.69 1.95
N ASN A 145 -12.20 -13.50 1.02
CA ASN A 145 -13.57 -13.48 0.51
C ASN A 145 -14.41 -14.61 1.11
N PHE A 146 -13.80 -15.45 1.95
CA PHE A 146 -14.59 -16.49 2.62
C PHE A 146 -15.42 -15.86 3.74
N PRO A 147 -16.72 -16.15 3.81
CA PRO A 147 -17.63 -15.55 4.77
C PRO A 147 -17.15 -15.63 6.23
N ALA A 148 -16.55 -16.75 6.63
CA ALA A 148 -16.04 -16.95 7.99
C ALA A 148 -14.87 -15.98 8.32
N GLN A 149 -13.98 -15.71 7.38
CA GLN A 149 -12.86 -14.81 7.56
C GLN A 149 -13.34 -13.35 7.63
N LEU A 150 -14.25 -12.98 6.73
CA LEU A 150 -14.88 -11.66 6.74
C LEU A 150 -15.61 -11.42 8.06
N LEU A 151 -16.36 -12.41 8.56
CA LEU A 151 -17.07 -12.32 9.83
C LEU A 151 -16.10 -12.13 11.01
N SER A 152 -14.97 -12.83 11.02
CA SER A 152 -13.96 -12.71 12.08
C SER A 152 -13.36 -11.31 12.12
N VAL A 153 -12.97 -10.75 10.99
CA VAL A 153 -12.43 -9.38 10.92
C VAL A 153 -13.49 -8.34 11.28
N THR A 154 -14.71 -8.45 10.76
CA THR A 154 -15.81 -7.53 11.07
C THR A 154 -16.17 -7.56 12.56
N THR A 155 -16.14 -8.77 13.17
CA THR A 155 -16.36 -8.91 14.62
C THR A 155 -15.27 -8.19 15.43
N ALA A 156 -14.02 -8.25 15.00
CA ALA A 156 -12.93 -7.53 15.66
C ALA A 156 -13.07 -6.00 15.49
N ILE A 157 -13.44 -5.52 14.30
CA ILE A 157 -13.73 -4.10 14.03
C ILE A 157 -14.89 -3.60 14.92
N ASN A 158 -15.95 -4.40 15.08
CA ASN A 158 -17.06 -4.04 15.96
C ASN A 158 -16.63 -3.83 17.42
N LYS A 159 -15.53 -4.44 17.87
CA LYS A 159 -14.96 -4.16 19.20
C LYS A 159 -14.33 -2.78 19.26
N LEU A 160 -13.61 -2.34 18.18
CA LEU A 160 -13.10 -0.96 18.09
C LEU A 160 -14.25 0.05 18.22
N ASN A 161 -15.32 -0.17 17.46
CA ASN A 161 -16.49 0.72 17.47
C ASN A 161 -17.16 0.80 18.85
N LYS A 162 -17.27 -0.33 19.56
CA LYS A 162 -17.81 -0.37 20.95
C LYS A 162 -16.96 0.43 21.92
N GLU A 163 -15.65 0.40 21.77
CA GLU A 163 -14.69 1.17 22.58
C GLU A 163 -14.52 2.62 22.07
N LYS A 164 -15.24 3.02 21.02
CA LYS A 164 -15.17 4.34 20.37
C LYS A 164 -13.75 4.70 19.89
N LEU A 165 -13.01 3.71 19.44
CA LEU A 165 -11.67 3.87 18.88
C LEU A 165 -11.79 4.07 17.36
N GLY A 166 -11.09 5.09 16.84
CA GLY A 166 -11.14 5.41 15.43
C GLY A 166 -10.52 4.32 14.55
N TYR A 167 -11.18 4.00 13.45
CA TYR A 167 -10.66 3.14 12.40
C TYR A 167 -10.49 3.94 11.11
N ILE A 168 -9.24 4.08 10.65
CA ILE A 168 -8.86 4.78 9.42
C ILE A 168 -8.42 3.74 8.39
N SER A 169 -8.99 3.78 7.20
CA SER A 169 -8.59 2.95 6.06
C SER A 169 -7.89 3.80 5.00
N LEU A 170 -6.68 3.42 4.63
CA LEU A 170 -5.94 4.01 3.53
C LEU A 170 -5.87 3.04 2.35
N LEU A 171 -6.52 3.40 1.27
CA LEU A 171 -6.48 2.68 0.02
C LEU A 171 -5.30 3.20 -0.80
N SER A 172 -4.27 2.39 -0.93
CA SER A 172 -3.05 2.74 -1.63
C SER A 172 -2.78 1.72 -2.72
N GLN A 173 -2.65 2.16 -3.95
CA GLN A 173 -2.40 1.32 -5.11
C GLN A 173 -3.54 0.32 -5.41
N THR A 174 -4.43 0.67 -6.32
CA THR A 174 -5.50 -0.22 -6.81
C THR A 174 -5.26 -0.61 -8.27
N SER A 175 -5.80 -1.76 -8.68
CA SER A 175 -6.25 -1.90 -10.06
C SER A 175 -7.66 -1.28 -10.17
N ALA A 176 -8.07 -0.71 -11.30
CA ALA A 176 -9.43 -0.17 -11.48
C ALA A 176 -10.53 -1.19 -11.22
N GLU A 177 -10.18 -2.43 -11.07
CA GLU A 177 -11.04 -3.59 -10.92
C GLU A 177 -10.72 -4.38 -9.64
N SER A 178 -9.80 -3.88 -8.82
CA SER A 178 -9.46 -4.51 -7.55
C SER A 178 -10.55 -4.21 -6.54
N HIS A 179 -11.08 -5.24 -5.98
CA HIS A 179 -12.02 -5.14 -4.88
C HIS A 179 -11.21 -5.16 -3.58
N PHE A 180 -11.15 -4.04 -2.89
CA PHE A 180 -10.69 -4.04 -1.51
C PHE A 180 -11.60 -4.93 -0.67
N PRO A 181 -11.05 -5.58 0.37
CA PRO A 181 -11.89 -6.35 1.26
C PRO A 181 -12.99 -5.46 1.84
N ALA A 182 -14.20 -6.00 1.98
CA ALA A 182 -15.36 -5.24 2.45
C ALA A 182 -15.11 -4.48 3.77
N PHE A 183 -14.29 -5.05 4.64
CA PHE A 183 -13.90 -4.41 5.89
C PHE A 183 -13.02 -3.16 5.72
N ALA A 184 -12.37 -2.96 4.56
CA ALA A 184 -11.65 -1.72 4.29
C ALA A 184 -12.60 -0.53 4.15
N TYR A 185 -13.82 -0.77 3.69
CA TYR A 185 -14.86 0.25 3.55
C TYR A 185 -15.73 0.44 4.80
N SER A 186 -15.52 -0.37 5.84
CA SER A 186 -16.22 -0.23 7.13
C SER A 186 -15.49 0.67 8.13
N ALA A 187 -14.47 1.38 7.68
CA ALA A 187 -13.73 2.35 8.49
C ALA A 187 -14.57 3.61 8.74
N ASP A 188 -14.25 4.33 9.82
CA ASP A 188 -14.85 5.63 10.13
C ASP A 188 -14.43 6.68 9.09
N ILE A 189 -13.21 6.53 8.53
CA ILE A 189 -12.69 7.39 7.46
C ILE A 189 -11.94 6.52 6.45
N VAL A 190 -12.34 6.60 5.18
CA VAL A 190 -11.72 5.92 4.05
C VAL A 190 -10.97 6.93 3.18
N ILE A 191 -9.66 6.79 3.10
CA ILE A 191 -8.77 7.66 2.33
C ILE A 191 -8.27 6.90 1.10
N ALA A 192 -8.24 7.55 -0.06
CA ALA A 192 -7.56 7.04 -1.25
C ALA A 192 -6.36 7.90 -1.65
N GLU A 193 -5.23 7.30 -2.03
CA GLU A 193 -4.15 8.05 -2.67
C GLU A 193 -4.60 8.55 -4.05
N SER A 194 -4.28 9.80 -4.39
CA SER A 194 -4.77 10.49 -5.60
C SER A 194 -4.31 9.87 -6.91
N ASN A 195 -3.15 9.22 -6.92
CA ASN A 195 -2.55 8.65 -8.12
C ASN A 195 -2.32 7.15 -7.92
N LEU A 196 -3.42 6.40 -7.82
CA LEU A 196 -3.40 4.96 -7.68
C LEU A 196 -3.03 4.34 -9.04
N PRO A 197 -1.87 3.66 -9.17
CA PRO A 197 -1.56 2.93 -10.38
C PRO A 197 -2.55 1.77 -10.53
N GLY A 198 -3.31 1.78 -11.61
CA GLY A 198 -4.31 0.75 -11.90
C GLY A 198 -3.82 -0.30 -12.90
N THR A 199 -4.40 -1.50 -12.81
CA THR A 199 -4.34 -2.53 -13.85
C THR A 199 -5.75 -2.95 -14.25
N SER A 200 -5.98 -3.28 -15.53
CA SER A 200 -7.28 -3.77 -16.02
C SER A 200 -7.47 -5.27 -15.75
N HIS A 201 -8.70 -5.79 -15.90
CA HIS A 201 -9.04 -7.22 -15.83
C HIS A 201 -8.15 -8.10 -16.72
N THR A 202 -7.68 -7.57 -17.83
CA THR A 202 -6.78 -8.26 -18.75
C THR A 202 -5.32 -8.25 -18.30
N GLY A 203 -5.02 -7.66 -17.13
CA GLY A 203 -3.66 -7.47 -16.64
C GLY A 203 -2.90 -6.35 -17.34
N SER A 204 -3.53 -5.64 -18.28
CA SER A 204 -2.99 -4.45 -18.91
C SER A 204 -2.97 -3.30 -17.92
N ARG A 205 -1.98 -2.42 -18.02
CA ARG A 205 -1.98 -1.19 -17.21
C ARG A 205 -3.13 -0.29 -17.63
N ILE A 206 -3.81 0.24 -16.63
CA ILE A 206 -4.72 1.35 -16.84
C ILE A 206 -3.88 2.60 -16.87
N GLY A 207 -4.11 3.42 -17.88
CA GLY A 207 -3.48 4.73 -17.97
C GLY A 207 -3.83 5.58 -16.74
N ARG A 208 -2.93 6.49 -16.38
CA ARG A 208 -3.09 7.40 -15.23
C ARG A 208 -4.49 8.07 -15.20
N ARG A 209 -4.99 8.53 -16.35
CA ARG A 209 -6.30 9.19 -16.43
C ARG A 209 -7.47 8.29 -16.03
N ASP A 210 -7.40 7.01 -16.35
CA ASP A 210 -8.46 6.06 -16.01
C ASP A 210 -8.39 5.67 -14.53
N ALA A 211 -7.19 5.58 -13.96
CA ALA A 211 -6.98 5.38 -12.53
C ALA A 211 -7.48 6.59 -11.72
N GLU A 212 -7.18 7.82 -12.14
CA GLU A 212 -7.69 9.05 -11.54
C GLU A 212 -9.24 9.11 -11.61
N ARG A 213 -9.83 8.74 -12.77
CA ARG A 213 -11.29 8.66 -12.91
C ARG A 213 -11.93 7.63 -11.99
N ALA A 214 -11.30 6.46 -11.82
CA ALA A 214 -11.81 5.42 -10.94
C ALA A 214 -11.82 5.90 -9.47
N VAL A 215 -10.75 6.51 -9.00
CA VAL A 215 -10.68 7.09 -7.64
C VAL A 215 -11.70 8.21 -7.46
N GLN A 216 -11.84 9.07 -8.47
CA GLN A 216 -12.84 10.15 -8.45
C GLN A 216 -14.27 9.61 -8.40
N ALA A 217 -14.57 8.53 -9.13
CA ALA A 217 -15.86 7.87 -9.07
C ALA A 217 -16.14 7.26 -7.68
N MET A 218 -15.14 6.67 -7.02
CA MET A 218 -15.27 6.18 -5.64
C MET A 218 -15.58 7.32 -4.66
N PHE A 219 -14.93 8.47 -4.83
CA PHE A 219 -15.21 9.65 -4.02
C PHE A 219 -16.62 10.21 -4.27
N GLN A 220 -17.03 10.34 -5.53
CA GLN A 220 -18.37 10.83 -5.91
C GLN A 220 -19.49 9.90 -5.44
N SER A 221 -19.25 8.60 -5.37
CA SER A 221 -20.20 7.61 -4.85
C SER A 221 -20.22 7.50 -3.32
N GLY A 222 -19.37 8.24 -2.62
CA GLY A 222 -19.27 8.20 -1.15
C GLY A 222 -18.61 6.93 -0.60
N ILE A 223 -17.92 6.17 -1.44
CA ILE A 223 -17.13 4.99 -1.01
C ILE A 223 -15.82 5.43 -0.32
N VAL A 224 -15.28 6.57 -0.75
CA VAL A 224 -14.07 7.19 -0.22
C VAL A 224 -14.43 8.58 0.29
N ASP A 225 -13.99 8.92 1.50
CA ASP A 225 -14.27 10.21 2.15
C ASP A 225 -13.31 11.31 1.69
N MET A 226 -12.10 10.95 1.31
CA MET A 226 -11.12 11.91 0.79
C MET A 226 -10.09 11.29 -0.15
N ILE A 227 -9.62 12.11 -1.09
CA ILE A 227 -8.50 11.78 -1.98
C ILE A 227 -7.31 12.61 -1.55
N VAL A 228 -6.17 11.97 -1.27
CA VAL A 228 -4.97 12.61 -0.72
C VAL A 228 -3.75 12.28 -1.56
N THR A 229 -2.89 13.26 -1.82
CA THR A 229 -1.59 13.00 -2.46
C THR A 229 -0.67 12.26 -1.49
N ARG A 230 0.33 11.57 -2.02
CA ARG A 230 1.29 10.84 -1.18
C ARG A 230 2.12 11.79 -0.32
N GLU A 231 2.38 12.99 -0.82
CA GLU A 231 3.11 14.06 -0.14
C GLU A 231 2.33 14.60 1.07
N ASP A 232 1.01 14.77 0.92
CA ASP A 232 0.15 15.35 1.96
C ASP A 232 -0.36 14.31 2.96
N LEU A 233 -0.13 13.02 2.70
CA LEU A 233 -0.72 11.92 3.45
C LEU A 233 -0.43 12.00 4.95
N LYS A 234 0.84 12.23 5.34
CA LYS A 234 1.21 12.33 6.77
C LYS A 234 0.51 13.49 7.46
N SER A 235 0.43 14.64 6.80
CA SER A 235 -0.27 15.83 7.33
C SER A 235 -1.75 15.57 7.52
N LYS A 236 -2.41 14.97 6.53
CA LYS A 236 -3.83 14.64 6.60
C LYS A 236 -4.15 13.58 7.66
N LEU A 237 -3.32 12.54 7.77
CA LEU A 237 -3.45 11.56 8.85
C LEU A 237 -3.29 12.21 10.23
N THR A 238 -2.37 13.18 10.36
CA THR A 238 -2.22 13.95 11.60
C THR A 238 -3.49 14.72 11.95
N ASP A 239 -4.08 15.40 10.95
CA ASP A 239 -5.31 16.17 11.16
C ASP A 239 -6.47 15.26 11.58
N ILE A 240 -6.59 14.08 10.97
CA ILE A 240 -7.62 13.09 11.32
C ILE A 240 -7.38 12.54 12.74
N LEU A 241 -6.14 12.19 13.07
CA LEU A 241 -5.84 11.62 14.39
C LEU A 241 -6.17 12.59 15.53
N LYS A 242 -6.08 13.91 15.33
CA LYS A 242 -6.49 14.91 16.31
C LYS A 242 -7.95 14.76 16.78
N PHE A 243 -8.83 14.20 15.94
CA PHE A 243 -10.24 13.99 16.32
C PHE A 243 -10.45 12.77 17.23
N PHE A 244 -9.46 11.90 17.33
CA PHE A 244 -9.53 10.69 18.15
C PHE A 244 -8.81 10.84 19.50
N TYR A 245 -8.19 12.01 19.76
CA TYR A 245 -7.49 12.38 20.98
C TYR A 245 -8.06 13.63 21.63
#